data_2acb9b38dc4b68a59f91a8aa44219818
#
_entry.id   2acb9b38dc4b68a59f91a8aa44219818
#
_cell.length_a   1.000
_cell.length_b   1.000
_cell.length_c   1.000
_cell.angle_alpha   90.00
_cell.angle_beta   90.00
_cell.angle_gamma   90.00
#
_symmetry.space_group_name_H-M   'P 1'
#
loop_
_entity.id
_entity.type
_entity.pdbx_description
1 polymer ?
#
loop_
_entity_poly.entity_id
_entity_poly.type
_entity_poly.pdbx_seq_one_letter_code
_entity_poly.pdbx_strand_id
1 'polypeptide(L)'
;LAYTCEVKHVYGLSNDGSLSISGFEKQMRGSSFSVSRLSGEIIGEVIPTLKAKSTSVVNKGSARNSFKAIADFGNQFQILEVKEYLKKPVKPFVSSSMGGAGIVTGLCR
;
A
#
# COMPACT_ATOMS: atom_id res chain seq x y z
N LEU A 1 1.46 -12.95 -11.52
CA LEU A 1 0.89 -11.62 -11.61
C LEU A 1 1.06 -10.88 -10.30
N ALA A 2 2.02 -9.99 -10.25
CA ALA A 2 2.32 -9.22 -9.06
C ALA A 2 2.81 -7.82 -9.45
N TYR A 3 2.59 -6.88 -8.54
CA TYR A 3 3.33 -5.61 -8.58
C TYR A 3 4.57 -5.75 -7.72
N THR A 4 5.64 -5.08 -8.12
CA THR A 4 6.81 -4.83 -7.27
C THR A 4 6.82 -3.34 -6.98
N CYS A 5 6.78 -2.98 -5.71
CA CYS A 5 6.60 -1.60 -5.28
C CYS A 5 7.76 -1.13 -4.43
N GLU A 6 8.06 0.16 -4.52
CA GLU A 6 9.10 0.80 -3.72
C GLU A 6 8.52 2.00 -3.00
N VAL A 7 8.79 2.11 -1.70
CA VAL A 7 8.34 3.22 -0.86
C VAL A 7 9.15 4.48 -1.19
N LYS A 8 8.44 5.58 -1.37
CA LYS A 8 9.03 6.91 -1.59
C LYS A 8 8.75 7.86 -0.43
N HIS A 9 7.55 7.80 0.13
CA HIS A 9 7.12 8.72 1.21
C HIS A 9 6.31 8.00 2.25
N VAL A 10 6.40 8.49 3.49
CA VAL A 10 5.58 8.02 4.62
C VAL A 10 5.06 9.24 5.35
N TYR A 11 3.74 9.28 5.56
CA TYR A 11 3.07 10.40 6.21
C TYR A 11 2.35 9.94 7.47
N GLY A 12 2.28 10.81 8.46
CA GLY A 12 1.51 10.59 9.66
C GLY A 12 0.42 11.65 9.80
N LEU A 13 -0.62 11.30 10.55
CA LEU A 13 -1.70 12.23 10.88
C LEU A 13 -1.32 12.99 12.16
N SER A 14 -1.26 14.31 12.07
CA SER A 14 -1.01 15.18 13.21
C SER A 14 -2.29 15.42 14.01
N ASN A 15 -2.14 15.83 15.26
CA ASN A 15 -3.29 16.05 16.13
C ASN A 15 -4.26 17.12 15.63
N ASP A 16 -3.77 18.04 14.81
CA ASP A 16 -4.60 19.09 14.20
C ASP A 16 -5.29 18.66 12.91
N GLY A 17 -5.14 17.39 12.51
CA GLY A 17 -5.75 16.84 11.30
C GLY A 17 -4.92 16.99 10.03
N SER A 18 -3.75 17.62 10.10
CA SER A 18 -2.88 17.71 8.93
C SER A 18 -2.06 16.44 8.76
N LEU A 19 -1.59 16.20 7.53
CA LEU A 19 -0.59 15.17 7.27
C LEU A 19 0.79 15.81 7.28
N SER A 20 1.74 15.12 7.88
CA SER A 20 3.13 15.53 7.88
C SER A 20 4.03 14.34 7.58
N ILE A 21 5.26 14.62 7.14
CA ILE A 21 6.23 13.57 6.89
C ILE A 21 6.50 12.82 8.19
N SER A 22 6.35 11.50 8.14
CA SER A 22 6.59 10.64 9.30
C SER A 22 8.07 10.60 9.65
N GLY A 23 8.38 10.48 10.94
CA GLY A 23 9.73 10.21 11.40
C GLY A 23 10.29 8.88 10.88
N PHE A 24 9.44 7.97 10.43
CA PHE A 24 9.85 6.68 9.86
C PHE A 24 10.17 6.75 8.36
N GLU A 25 9.88 7.85 7.68
CA GLU A 25 10.09 7.94 6.23
C GLU A 25 11.54 7.66 5.85
N LYS A 26 12.49 8.21 6.60
CA LYS A 26 13.91 8.03 6.31
C LYS A 26 14.33 6.55 6.33
N GLN A 27 13.77 5.78 7.26
CA GLN A 27 14.06 4.36 7.40
C GLN A 27 13.35 3.51 6.36
N MET A 28 12.14 3.89 5.97
CA MET A 28 11.29 3.11 5.06
C MET A 28 11.52 3.44 3.60
N ARG A 29 12.02 4.63 3.29
CA ARG A 29 12.26 5.03 1.91
C ARG A 29 13.21 4.07 1.22
N GLY A 30 12.85 3.62 0.03
CA GLY A 30 13.63 2.65 -0.73
C GLY A 30 13.31 1.20 -0.40
N SER A 31 12.56 0.94 0.67
CA SER A 31 12.10 -0.42 0.96
C SER A 31 11.12 -0.88 -0.09
N SER A 32 11.10 -2.19 -0.35
CA SER A 32 10.28 -2.75 -1.40
C SER A 32 9.35 -3.84 -0.88
N PHE A 33 8.30 -4.09 -1.64
CA PHE A 33 7.39 -5.21 -1.41
C PHE A 33 6.79 -5.68 -2.73
N SER A 34 6.28 -6.90 -2.73
CA SER A 34 5.51 -7.46 -3.83
C SER A 34 4.08 -7.65 -3.39
N VAL A 35 3.12 -7.37 -4.26
CA VAL A 35 1.72 -7.66 -3.97
C VAL A 35 1.14 -8.54 -5.07
N SER A 36 0.48 -9.62 -4.67
CA SER A 36 -0.23 -10.51 -5.60
C SER A 36 -1.47 -9.82 -6.13
N ARG A 37 -1.60 -9.75 -7.44
CA ARG A 37 -2.81 -9.20 -8.07
C ARG A 37 -3.98 -10.17 -8.02
N LEU A 38 -3.75 -11.41 -7.61
CA LEU A 38 -4.80 -12.42 -7.47
C LEU A 38 -5.37 -12.46 -6.05
N SER A 39 -4.50 -12.40 -5.04
CA SER A 39 -4.92 -12.58 -3.65
C SER A 39 -4.88 -11.30 -2.82
N GLY A 40 -4.10 -10.31 -3.23
CA GLY A 40 -3.85 -9.11 -2.43
C GLY A 40 -2.79 -9.32 -1.35
N GLU A 41 -2.18 -10.50 -1.27
CA GLU A 41 -1.12 -10.75 -0.29
C GLU A 41 0.11 -9.92 -0.60
N ILE A 42 0.73 -9.38 0.44
CA ILE A 42 1.94 -8.57 0.34
C ILE A 42 3.07 -9.28 1.05
N ILE A 43 4.20 -9.40 0.34
CA ILE A 43 5.44 -9.98 0.85
C ILE A 43 6.52 -8.92 0.72
N GLY A 44 7.28 -8.69 1.78
CA GLY A 44 8.41 -7.75 1.71
C GLY A 44 8.72 -7.10 3.03
N GLU A 45 9.52 -6.05 2.96
CA GLU A 45 10.06 -5.36 4.12
C GLU A 45 9.05 -4.46 4.82
N VAL A 46 8.04 -4.00 4.08
CA VAL A 46 7.04 -3.05 4.59
C VAL A 46 5.65 -3.54 4.28
N ILE A 47 4.71 -3.19 5.13
CA ILE A 47 3.28 -3.51 5.05
C ILE A 47 2.96 -4.98 4.69
N PRO A 48 3.73 -5.97 5.19
CA PRO A 48 3.45 -7.37 4.85
C PRO A 48 2.12 -7.83 5.45
N THR A 49 1.49 -8.80 4.77
CA THR A 49 0.19 -9.33 5.19
C THR A 49 0.29 -10.71 5.83
N LEU A 50 1.49 -11.17 6.17
CA LEU A 50 1.71 -12.51 6.71
C LEU A 50 0.85 -12.81 7.95
N LYS A 51 0.64 -11.80 8.81
CA LYS A 51 -0.15 -11.94 10.04
C LYS A 51 -1.60 -11.53 9.87
N ALA A 52 -2.02 -11.20 8.66
CA ALA A 52 -3.41 -10.87 8.41
C ALA A 52 -4.29 -12.12 8.52
N LYS A 53 -5.52 -11.94 9.00
CA LYS A 53 -6.52 -13.01 9.03
C LYS A 53 -6.98 -13.34 7.62
N SER A 54 -7.08 -12.32 6.76
CA SER A 54 -7.47 -12.51 5.37
C SER A 54 -7.00 -11.33 4.53
N THR A 55 -6.84 -11.60 3.23
CA THR A 55 -6.63 -10.58 2.22
C THR A 55 -7.64 -10.79 1.11
N SER A 56 -8.01 -9.70 0.44
CA SER A 56 -8.87 -9.80 -0.73
C SER A 56 -8.60 -8.69 -1.72
N VAL A 57 -8.83 -8.98 -2.99
CA VAL A 57 -8.75 -8.00 -4.07
C VAL A 57 -10.15 -7.43 -4.27
N VAL A 58 -10.31 -6.15 -4.00
CA VAL A 58 -11.57 -5.44 -4.15
C VAL A 58 -11.81 -5.06 -5.61
N ASN A 59 -10.72 -4.69 -6.31
CA ASN A 59 -10.77 -4.37 -7.73
C ASN A 59 -9.46 -4.82 -8.36
N LYS A 60 -9.55 -5.57 -9.45
CA LYS A 60 -8.38 -6.12 -10.12
C LYS A 60 -7.50 -5.06 -10.81
N GLY A 61 -8.06 -3.87 -11.00
CA GLY A 61 -7.43 -2.87 -11.83
C GLY A 61 -7.63 -3.14 -13.30
N SER A 62 -7.70 -2.08 -14.08
CA SER A 62 -7.94 -2.15 -15.51
C SER A 62 -7.48 -0.85 -16.17
N ALA A 63 -7.77 -0.69 -17.46
CA ALA A 63 -7.52 0.57 -18.15
C ALA A 63 -8.33 1.73 -17.58
N ARG A 64 -9.34 1.48 -16.74
CA ARG A 64 -10.24 2.50 -16.17
C ARG A 64 -10.25 2.52 -14.65
N ASN A 65 -9.71 1.51 -13.99
CA ASN A 65 -9.84 1.36 -12.55
C ASN A 65 -8.49 1.10 -11.89
N SER A 66 -8.33 1.63 -10.69
CA SER A 66 -7.20 1.26 -9.83
C SER A 66 -7.31 -0.19 -9.37
N PHE A 67 -6.18 -0.82 -9.16
CA PHE A 67 -6.09 -2.04 -8.38
C PHE A 67 -6.32 -1.67 -6.92
N LYS A 68 -7.18 -2.42 -6.22
CA LYS A 68 -7.46 -2.18 -4.80
C LYS A 68 -7.50 -3.50 -4.06
N ALA A 69 -6.82 -3.55 -2.92
CA ALA A 69 -6.79 -4.72 -2.06
C ALA A 69 -6.93 -4.30 -0.60
N ILE A 70 -7.43 -5.21 0.22
CA ILE A 70 -7.64 -4.99 1.64
C ILE A 70 -7.11 -6.19 2.42
N ALA A 71 -6.48 -5.93 3.55
CA ALA A 71 -6.04 -6.94 4.50
C ALA A 71 -6.72 -6.70 5.84
N ASP A 72 -7.28 -7.76 6.41
CA ASP A 72 -7.97 -7.75 7.70
C ASP A 72 -7.06 -8.39 8.74
N PHE A 73 -6.62 -7.60 9.73
CA PHE A 73 -5.78 -8.07 10.83
C PHE A 73 -6.60 -8.31 12.10
N GLY A 74 -7.92 -8.20 12.02
CA GLY A 74 -8.83 -8.39 13.15
C GLY A 74 -9.18 -7.11 13.87
N ASN A 75 -8.20 -6.37 14.33
CA ASN A 75 -8.40 -5.09 15.03
C ASN A 75 -8.05 -3.88 14.16
N GLN A 76 -7.59 -4.11 12.96
CA GLN A 76 -7.27 -3.04 12.01
C GLN A 76 -7.32 -3.58 10.60
N PHE A 77 -7.49 -2.67 9.65
CA PHE A 77 -7.44 -2.96 8.22
C PHE A 77 -6.28 -2.23 7.58
N GLN A 78 -5.74 -2.82 6.53
CA GLN A 78 -4.75 -2.19 5.68
C GLN A 78 -5.30 -2.19 4.26
N ILE A 79 -5.30 -1.03 3.64
CA ILE A 79 -5.74 -0.91 2.24
C ILE A 79 -4.55 -0.55 1.37
N LEU A 80 -4.60 -0.99 0.11
CA LEU A 80 -3.61 -0.66 -0.90
C LEU A 80 -4.34 -0.31 -2.19
N GLU A 81 -3.96 0.81 -2.79
CA GLU A 81 -4.42 1.19 -4.12
C GLU A 81 -3.22 1.42 -5.01
N VAL A 82 -3.23 0.80 -6.20
CA VAL A 82 -2.25 1.05 -7.26
C VAL A 82 -3.02 1.61 -8.45
N LYS A 83 -2.58 2.74 -8.99
CA LYS A 83 -3.30 3.40 -10.09
C LYS A 83 -3.03 2.73 -11.43
N GLU A 84 -3.56 1.53 -11.57
CA GLU A 84 -3.39 0.69 -12.76
C GLU A 84 -3.86 1.38 -14.05
N TYR A 85 -4.89 2.23 -13.96
CA TYR A 85 -5.46 2.89 -15.14
C TYR A 85 -4.53 3.90 -15.81
N LEU A 86 -3.47 4.32 -15.13
CA LEU A 86 -2.50 5.23 -15.74
C LEU A 86 -1.69 4.48 -16.80
N LYS A 87 -1.56 5.09 -17.98
CA LYS A 87 -0.84 4.49 -19.11
C LYS A 87 0.65 4.77 -19.00
N LYS A 88 1.27 4.23 -17.95
CA LYS A 88 2.70 4.38 -17.67
C LYS A 88 3.23 3.04 -17.17
N PRO A 89 4.50 2.72 -17.43
CA PRO A 89 5.09 1.46 -16.95
C PRO A 89 5.23 1.43 -15.44
N VAL A 90 5.33 2.59 -14.80
CA VAL A 90 5.46 2.72 -13.35
C VAL A 90 4.25 3.49 -12.84
N LYS A 91 3.59 2.95 -11.81
CA LYS A 91 2.31 3.46 -11.32
C LYS A 91 2.41 3.82 -9.85
N PRO A 92 1.83 4.94 -9.44
CA PRO A 92 1.83 5.31 -8.02
C PRO A 92 0.92 4.40 -7.21
N PHE A 93 1.29 4.20 -5.95
CA PHE A 93 0.46 3.51 -4.98
C PHE A 93 0.28 4.35 -3.74
N VAL A 94 -0.79 4.07 -3.03
CA VAL A 94 -1.03 4.55 -1.67
C VAL A 94 -1.50 3.38 -0.82
N SER A 95 -0.98 3.28 0.39
CA SER A 95 -1.44 2.33 1.38
C SER A 95 -1.70 3.04 2.69
N SER A 96 -2.76 2.65 3.37
CA SER A 96 -3.11 3.20 4.68
C SER A 96 -3.57 2.07 5.59
N SER A 97 -3.21 2.17 6.86
CA SER A 97 -3.65 1.22 7.89
C SER A 97 -4.62 1.91 8.82
N MET A 98 -5.85 1.41 8.87
CA MET A 98 -6.85 1.88 9.84
C MET A 98 -6.49 1.31 11.20
N GLY A 99 -6.14 2.19 12.13
CA GLY A 99 -5.59 1.81 13.43
C GLY A 99 -4.07 1.68 13.42
N GLY A 100 -3.44 1.85 12.28
CA GLY A 100 -1.98 1.80 12.14
C GLY A 100 -1.37 3.18 12.04
N ALA A 101 -0.10 3.22 11.69
CA ALA A 101 0.77 4.37 11.92
C ALA A 101 0.86 5.36 10.78
N GLY A 102 0.08 5.25 9.71
CA GLY A 102 0.19 6.28 8.70
C GLY A 102 -0.11 5.85 7.28
N ILE A 103 0.33 6.70 6.36
CA ILE A 103 0.11 6.55 4.93
C ILE A 103 1.45 6.34 4.25
N VAL A 104 1.55 5.29 3.46
CA VAL A 104 2.76 4.95 2.71
C VAL A 104 2.46 5.14 1.23
N THR A 105 3.34 5.84 0.53
CA THR A 105 3.19 6.05 -0.90
C THR A 105 4.48 5.71 -1.63
N GLY A 106 4.37 5.46 -2.91
CA GLY A 106 5.52 5.17 -3.76
C GLY A 106 5.09 4.72 -5.14
N LEU A 107 5.93 3.91 -5.76
CA LEU A 107 5.76 3.50 -7.15
C LEU A 107 5.81 1.98 -7.27
N CYS A 108 4.97 1.45 -8.16
CA CYS A 108 4.89 0.03 -8.48
C CYS A 108 5.15 -0.21 -9.98
N ARG A 109 5.70 -1.36 -10.26
CA ARG A 109 5.84 -1.85 -11.64
C ARG A 109 5.43 -3.30 -11.74
#